data_b27b2a75dd2c8690e39c6f6890623ff8
#
_entry.id   b27b2a75dd2c8690e39c6f6890623ff8
#
_cell.length_a   1.000
_cell.length_b   1.000
_cell.length_c   1.000
_cell.angle_alpha   90.00
_cell.angle_beta   90.00
_cell.angle_gamma   90.00
#
_symmetry.space_group_name_H-M   'P 1'
#
loop_
_entity.id
_entity.type
_entity.pdbx_description
1 polymer ?
#
loop_
_entity_poly.entity_id
_entity_poly.type
_entity_poly.pdbx_seq_one_letter_code
_entity_poly.pdbx_strand_id
1 'polypeptide(L)'
;MSLVLENVTYRYSQGTAYEITALNHVNLSIGDGEFIGIIGHTGSGKSTLVQHLNGLLKATEGAIYFNGENIYQEKYDLRGLRTQVGMVFQYPEHQLFEATVLEDVCFGPKNQGLSKEEQQERAREALK
;
A
#
# COMPACT_ATOMS: atom_id res chain seq x y z
N MET A 1 -5.29 4.90 -13.97
CA MET A 1 -5.31 4.25 -12.65
C MET A 1 -6.12 5.11 -11.68
N SER A 2 -7.02 4.53 -10.93
CA SER A 2 -7.81 5.27 -9.93
C SER A 2 -7.91 4.49 -8.63
N LEU A 3 -7.92 5.21 -7.52
CA LEU A 3 -8.18 4.70 -6.17
C LEU A 3 -9.33 5.50 -5.56
N VAL A 4 -10.35 4.81 -5.08
CA VAL A 4 -11.51 5.45 -4.44
C VAL A 4 -11.76 4.78 -3.10
N LEU A 5 -11.84 5.58 -2.05
CA LEU A 5 -12.23 5.16 -0.71
C LEU A 5 -13.63 5.65 -0.44
N GLU A 6 -14.52 4.76 -0.03
CA GLU A 6 -15.91 5.08 0.33
C GLU A 6 -16.17 4.72 1.79
N ASN A 7 -16.41 5.71 2.62
CA ASN A 7 -16.76 5.56 4.04
C ASN A 7 -15.82 4.62 4.80
N VAL A 8 -14.53 4.71 4.55
CA VAL A 8 -13.53 3.85 5.16
C VAL A 8 -13.35 4.20 6.62
N THR A 9 -13.60 3.23 7.48
CA THR A 9 -13.39 3.30 8.93
C THR A 9 -12.42 2.21 9.34
N TYR A 10 -11.46 2.55 10.17
CA TYR A 10 -10.51 1.59 10.73
C TYR A 10 -10.33 1.80 12.22
N ARG A 11 -10.50 0.72 12.99
CA ARG A 11 -10.34 0.70 14.44
C ARG A 11 -9.24 -0.29 14.83
N TYR A 12 -8.24 0.20 15.53
CA TYR A 12 -7.25 -0.65 16.19
C TYR A 12 -7.85 -1.27 17.45
N SER A 13 -7.49 -2.53 17.73
CA SER A 13 -7.92 -3.23 18.93
C SER A 13 -9.45 -3.23 19.14
N GLN A 14 -10.17 -3.44 18.05
CA GLN A 14 -11.64 -3.42 18.04
C GLN A 14 -12.23 -4.38 19.09
N GLY A 15 -13.22 -3.91 19.82
CA GLY A 15 -13.90 -4.67 20.87
C GLY A 15 -13.16 -4.76 22.20
N THR A 16 -12.07 -4.03 22.37
CA THR A 16 -11.30 -3.97 23.61
C THR A 16 -11.37 -2.59 24.24
N ALA A 17 -10.91 -2.49 25.49
CA ALA A 17 -10.80 -1.20 26.19
C ALA A 17 -9.78 -0.24 25.54
N TYR A 18 -8.92 -0.74 24.66
CA TYR A 18 -7.89 0.01 23.96
C TYR A 18 -8.27 0.35 22.52
N GLU A 19 -9.54 0.23 22.17
CA GLU A 19 -10.04 0.55 20.83
C GLU A 19 -9.77 2.02 20.47
N ILE A 20 -9.14 2.22 19.31
CA ILE A 20 -8.86 3.56 18.77
C ILE A 20 -9.36 3.60 17.33
N THR A 21 -10.23 4.55 17.01
CA THR A 21 -10.66 4.83 15.66
C THR A 21 -9.62 5.71 14.97
N ALA A 22 -8.83 5.12 14.08
CA ALA A 22 -7.78 5.82 13.34
C ALA A 22 -8.32 6.50 12.08
N LEU A 23 -9.27 5.87 11.39
CA LEU A 23 -9.98 6.43 10.24
C LEU A 23 -11.49 6.37 10.52
N ASN A 24 -12.18 7.47 10.24
CA ASN A 24 -13.60 7.59 10.51
C ASN A 24 -14.36 8.09 9.27
N HIS A 25 -15.04 7.17 8.57
CA HIS A 25 -15.81 7.45 7.38
C HIS A 25 -15.07 8.29 6.33
N VAL A 26 -13.82 7.90 6.04
CA VAL A 26 -12.96 8.62 5.10
C VAL A 26 -13.43 8.37 3.68
N ASN A 27 -13.62 9.47 2.94
CA ASN A 27 -13.91 9.45 1.52
C ASN A 27 -12.77 10.15 0.78
N LEU A 28 -12.20 9.49 -0.21
CA LEU A 28 -11.07 10.00 -0.98
C LEU A 28 -11.13 9.43 -2.40
N SER A 29 -10.89 10.26 -3.37
CA SER A 29 -10.75 9.82 -4.76
C SER A 29 -9.41 10.31 -5.31
N ILE A 30 -8.63 9.39 -5.85
CA ILE A 30 -7.34 9.66 -6.46
C ILE A 30 -7.42 9.25 -7.93
N GLY A 31 -7.33 10.23 -8.81
CA GLY A 31 -7.37 10.02 -10.25
C GLY A 31 -5.99 9.75 -10.85
N ASP A 32 -5.98 9.53 -12.15
CA ASP A 32 -4.76 9.28 -12.89
C ASP A 32 -3.89 10.55 -12.97
N GLY A 33 -2.58 10.39 -12.75
CA GLY A 33 -1.62 11.49 -12.83
C GLY A 33 -1.69 12.50 -11.69
N GLU A 34 -2.51 12.29 -10.67
CA GLU A 34 -2.60 13.20 -9.53
C GLU A 34 -1.41 13.03 -8.56
N PHE A 35 -0.98 14.16 -8.02
CA PHE A 35 -0.02 14.24 -6.92
C PHE A 35 -0.72 14.81 -5.68
N ILE A 36 -0.86 13.99 -4.64
CA ILE A 36 -1.67 14.33 -3.47
C ILE A 36 -0.78 14.46 -2.22
N GLY A 37 -0.90 15.57 -1.50
CA GLY A 37 -0.27 15.78 -0.21
C GLY A 37 -1.23 15.46 0.93
N ILE A 38 -0.76 14.72 1.93
CA ILE A 38 -1.51 14.41 3.15
C ILE A 38 -0.84 15.12 4.31
N ILE A 39 -1.58 16.01 4.98
CA ILE A 39 -1.07 16.85 6.06
C ILE A 39 -1.83 16.54 7.36
N GLY A 40 -1.12 16.47 8.46
CA GLY A 40 -1.72 16.28 9.78
C GLY A 40 -0.65 16.06 10.85
N HIS A 41 -1.02 16.25 12.10
CA HIS A 41 -0.12 15.97 13.23
C HIS A 41 0.15 14.46 13.39
N THR A 42 1.17 14.13 14.18
CA THR A 42 1.46 12.74 14.55
C THR A 42 0.23 12.11 15.21
N GLY A 43 -0.13 10.89 14.81
CA GLY A 43 -1.30 10.19 15.33
C GLY A 43 -2.63 10.57 14.68
N SER A 44 -2.63 11.36 13.60
CA SER A 44 -3.86 11.75 12.88
C SER A 44 -4.39 10.72 11.90
N GLY A 45 -3.71 9.57 11.75
CA GLY A 45 -4.14 8.49 10.86
C GLY A 45 -3.52 8.47 9.47
N LYS A 46 -2.54 9.34 9.17
CA LYS A 46 -1.88 9.40 7.85
C LYS A 46 -1.27 8.07 7.42
N SER A 47 -0.45 7.47 8.28
CA SER A 47 0.19 6.18 7.99
C SER A 47 -0.84 5.05 7.86
N THR A 48 -1.87 5.07 8.69
CA THR A 48 -2.99 4.12 8.63
C THR A 48 -3.71 4.23 7.29
N LEU A 49 -4.00 5.45 6.83
CA LEU A 49 -4.65 5.69 5.54
C LEU A 49 -3.81 5.12 4.38
N VAL A 50 -2.52 5.44 4.36
CA VAL A 50 -1.62 5.00 3.30
C VAL A 50 -1.54 3.47 3.23
N GLN A 51 -1.53 2.79 4.37
CA GLN A 51 -1.49 1.32 4.42
C GLN A 51 -2.77 0.66 3.91
N HIS A 52 -3.88 1.37 3.84
CA HIS A 52 -5.11 0.87 3.19
C HIS A 52 -5.04 0.92 1.66
N LEU A 53 -4.25 1.84 1.08
CA LEU A 53 -4.21 2.05 -0.37
C LEU A 53 -3.62 0.87 -1.14
N ASN A 54 -2.77 0.05 -0.51
CA ASN A 54 -2.22 -1.16 -1.11
C ASN A 54 -2.75 -2.45 -0.46
N GLY A 55 -3.79 -2.35 0.35
CA GLY A 55 -4.40 -3.50 1.02
C GLY A 55 -3.56 -4.11 2.14
N LEU A 56 -2.57 -3.39 2.67
CA LEU A 56 -1.79 -3.87 3.82
C LEU A 56 -2.63 -3.96 5.08
N LEU A 57 -3.52 -2.98 5.26
CA LEU A 57 -4.58 -3.03 6.28
C LEU A 57 -5.93 -3.18 5.60
N LYS A 58 -6.83 -3.93 6.24
CA LYS A 58 -8.21 -4.09 5.78
C LYS A 58 -9.12 -3.19 6.61
N ALA A 59 -9.94 -2.39 5.95
CA ALA A 59 -10.90 -1.52 6.62
C ALA A 59 -11.87 -2.32 7.50
N THR A 60 -12.22 -1.73 8.65
CA THR A 60 -13.28 -2.26 9.52
C THR A 60 -14.65 -2.09 8.87
N GLU A 61 -14.86 -0.95 8.23
CA GLU A 61 -16.08 -0.62 7.48
C GLU A 61 -15.70 0.17 6.22
N GLY A 62 -16.59 0.14 5.24
CA GLY A 62 -16.39 0.86 3.98
C GLY A 62 -15.77 0.01 2.89
N ALA A 63 -15.48 0.64 1.77
CA ALA A 63 -14.95 -0.04 0.60
C ALA A 63 -13.82 0.76 -0.04
N ILE A 64 -12.90 0.06 -0.67
CA ILE A 64 -11.82 0.64 -1.47
C ILE A 64 -11.88 0.05 -2.87
N TYR A 65 -11.88 0.91 -3.86
CA TYR A 65 -11.93 0.52 -5.26
C TYR A 65 -10.63 0.88 -5.96
N PHE A 66 -10.03 -0.09 -6.61
CA PHE A 66 -8.88 0.11 -7.49
C PHE A 66 -9.32 -0.16 -8.93
N ASN A 67 -9.24 0.85 -9.78
CA ASN A 67 -9.73 0.78 -11.16
C ASN A 67 -11.19 0.29 -11.25
N GLY A 68 -12.03 0.73 -10.32
CA GLY A 68 -13.44 0.37 -10.26
C GLY A 68 -13.77 -0.97 -9.62
N GLU A 69 -12.76 -1.75 -9.22
CA GLU A 69 -12.96 -3.03 -8.55
C GLU A 69 -12.77 -2.92 -7.04
N ASN A 70 -13.72 -3.44 -6.27
CA ASN A 70 -13.62 -3.50 -4.81
C ASN A 70 -12.50 -4.47 -4.39
N ILE A 71 -11.48 -3.96 -3.72
CA ILE A 71 -10.34 -4.77 -3.29
C ILE A 71 -10.68 -5.78 -2.18
N TYR A 72 -11.87 -5.67 -1.57
CA TYR A 72 -12.35 -6.57 -0.52
C TYR A 72 -13.31 -7.65 -1.04
N GLN A 73 -13.57 -7.67 -2.35
CA GLN A 73 -14.40 -8.72 -2.94
C GLN A 73 -13.72 -10.09 -2.82
N GLU A 74 -14.54 -11.15 -2.83
CA GLU A 74 -14.05 -12.52 -2.79
C GLU A 74 -13.10 -12.78 -3.98
N LYS A 75 -11.98 -13.44 -3.71
CA LYS A 75 -10.96 -13.79 -4.72
C LYS A 75 -10.29 -12.59 -5.42
N TYR A 76 -10.34 -11.40 -4.82
CA TYR A 76 -9.59 -10.27 -5.36
C TYR A 76 -8.07 -10.53 -5.31
N ASP A 77 -7.35 -10.18 -6.38
CA ASP A 77 -5.90 -10.34 -6.46
C ASP A 77 -5.15 -9.20 -5.76
N LEU A 78 -5.02 -9.30 -4.45
CA LEU A 78 -4.24 -8.34 -3.65
C LEU A 78 -2.75 -8.34 -4.03
N ARG A 79 -2.23 -9.47 -4.50
CA ARG A 79 -0.84 -9.54 -4.95
C ARG A 79 -0.63 -8.69 -6.20
N GLY A 80 -1.55 -8.79 -7.15
CA GLY A 80 -1.57 -7.93 -8.34
C GLY A 80 -1.71 -6.45 -7.99
N LEU A 81 -2.56 -6.10 -7.03
CA LEU A 81 -2.67 -4.73 -6.53
C LEU A 81 -1.32 -4.20 -6.03
N ARG A 82 -0.61 -4.98 -5.21
CA ARG A 82 0.69 -4.59 -4.63
C ARG A 82 1.82 -4.49 -5.64
N THR A 83 1.69 -5.09 -6.80
CA THR A 83 2.64 -4.87 -7.90
C THR A 83 2.44 -3.53 -8.59
N GLN A 84 1.25 -2.95 -8.48
CA GLN A 84 0.88 -1.68 -9.11
C GLN A 84 0.91 -0.50 -8.14
N VAL A 85 0.65 -0.75 -6.85
CA VAL A 85 0.64 0.27 -5.79
C VAL A 85 1.81 0.00 -4.85
N GLY A 86 2.92 0.66 -5.12
CA GLY A 86 4.11 0.61 -4.27
C GLY A 86 3.95 1.49 -3.03
N MET A 87 4.58 1.10 -1.93
CA MET A 87 4.59 1.87 -0.70
C MET A 87 6.01 2.01 -0.16
N VAL A 88 6.36 3.24 0.23
CA VAL A 88 7.61 3.53 0.94
C VAL A 88 7.27 3.85 2.39
N PHE A 89 7.84 3.07 3.31
CA PHE A 89 7.66 3.28 4.74
C PHE A 89 8.56 4.38 5.28
N GLN A 90 8.24 4.89 6.45
CA GLN A 90 9.14 5.71 7.22
C GLN A 90 10.39 4.87 7.56
N TYR A 91 11.58 5.46 7.42
CA TYR A 91 12.87 4.76 7.58
C TYR A 91 13.02 3.55 6.65
N PRO A 92 12.94 3.73 5.33
CA PRO A 92 13.03 2.62 4.37
C PRO A 92 14.35 1.88 4.42
N GLU A 93 15.43 2.51 4.92
CA GLU A 93 16.72 1.89 5.13
C GLU A 93 16.70 0.69 6.08
N HIS A 94 15.73 0.62 6.98
CA HIS A 94 15.55 -0.53 7.88
C HIS A 94 15.03 -1.77 7.15
N GLN A 95 14.61 -1.65 5.91
CA GLN A 95 14.15 -2.77 5.09
C GLN A 95 15.27 -3.42 4.26
N LEU A 96 16.45 -2.82 4.25
CA LEU A 96 17.60 -3.36 3.53
C LEU A 96 18.14 -4.58 4.28
N PHE A 97 18.26 -5.71 3.60
CA PHE A 97 18.72 -6.96 4.22
C PHE A 97 19.68 -7.77 3.34
N GLU A 98 19.82 -7.45 2.08
CA GLU A 98 20.72 -8.14 1.16
C GLU A 98 22.14 -7.58 1.20
N ALA A 99 23.08 -8.33 0.68
CA ALA A 99 24.50 -7.96 0.69
C ALA A 99 24.81 -6.81 -0.28
N THR A 100 24.03 -6.66 -1.34
CA THR A 100 24.22 -5.62 -2.37
C THR A 100 22.93 -4.87 -2.66
N VAL A 101 23.06 -3.63 -3.15
CA VAL A 101 21.92 -2.83 -3.59
C VAL A 101 21.13 -3.51 -4.70
N LEU A 102 21.86 -4.14 -5.64
CA LEU A 102 21.23 -4.84 -6.75
C LEU A 102 20.33 -5.99 -6.27
N GLU A 103 20.81 -6.76 -5.31
CA GLU A 103 20.04 -7.88 -4.72
C GLU A 103 18.79 -7.39 -4.00
N ASP A 104 18.89 -6.30 -3.20
CA ASP A 104 17.73 -5.70 -2.56
C ASP A 104 16.69 -5.23 -3.58
N VAL A 105 17.10 -4.56 -4.65
CA VAL A 105 16.17 -4.09 -5.69
C VAL A 105 15.55 -5.26 -6.46
N CYS A 106 16.24 -6.38 -6.59
CA CYS A 106 15.72 -7.59 -7.21
C CYS A 106 14.61 -8.27 -6.39
N PHE A 107 14.46 -7.94 -5.11
CA PHE A 107 13.49 -8.60 -4.23
C PHE A 107 12.04 -8.48 -4.74
N GLY A 108 11.64 -7.29 -5.19
CA GLY A 108 10.32 -7.08 -5.79
C GLY A 108 10.07 -7.96 -7.02
N PRO A 109 10.91 -7.86 -8.07
CA PRO A 109 10.81 -8.71 -9.25
C PRO A 109 10.86 -10.21 -8.94
N LYS A 110 11.67 -10.64 -7.97
CA LYS A 110 11.71 -12.02 -7.50
C LYS A 110 10.36 -12.47 -6.97
N ASN A 111 9.72 -11.66 -6.14
CA ASN A 111 8.40 -11.96 -5.60
C ASN A 111 7.29 -11.95 -6.67
N GLN A 112 7.51 -11.27 -7.78
CA GLN A 112 6.63 -11.30 -8.94
C GLN A 112 6.80 -12.55 -9.82
N GLY A 113 7.75 -13.41 -9.50
CA GLY A 113 7.99 -14.66 -10.20
C GLY A 113 8.81 -14.52 -11.48
N LEU A 114 9.54 -13.42 -11.66
CA LEU A 114 10.40 -13.19 -12.82
C LEU A 114 11.66 -14.05 -12.79
N SER A 115 12.21 -14.36 -13.95
CA SER A 115 13.50 -15.05 -14.08
C SER A 115 14.64 -14.22 -13.49
N LYS A 116 15.75 -14.87 -13.12
CA LYS A 116 16.91 -14.18 -12.54
C LYS A 116 17.46 -13.08 -13.46
N GLU A 117 17.46 -13.34 -14.75
CA GLU A 117 17.92 -12.36 -15.76
C GLU A 117 17.01 -11.14 -15.83
N GLU A 118 15.70 -11.36 -15.88
CA GLU A 118 14.70 -10.29 -15.87
C GLU A 118 14.71 -9.49 -14.58
N GLN A 119 14.93 -10.15 -13.43
CA GLN A 119 15.08 -9.48 -12.13
C GLN A 119 16.23 -8.47 -12.16
N GLN A 120 17.39 -8.91 -12.65
CA GLN A 120 18.57 -8.04 -12.72
C GLN A 120 18.42 -6.91 -13.71
N GLU A 121 17.80 -7.17 -14.86
CA GLU A 121 17.53 -6.14 -15.86
C GLU A 121 16.62 -5.04 -15.32
N ARG A 122 15.50 -5.41 -14.73
CA ARG A 122 14.56 -4.46 -14.11
C ARG A 122 15.19 -3.70 -12.95
N ALA A 123 15.98 -4.38 -12.11
CA ALA A 123 16.67 -3.75 -11.02
C ALA A 123 17.68 -2.70 -11.48
N ARG A 124 18.46 -3.00 -12.52
CA ARG A 124 19.41 -2.04 -13.09
C ARG A 124 18.72 -0.84 -13.72
N GLU A 125 17.59 -1.07 -14.38
CA GLU A 125 16.79 0.01 -14.96
C GLU A 125 16.23 0.92 -13.86
N ALA A 126 15.70 0.35 -12.79
CA ALA A 126 15.16 1.11 -11.65
C ALA A 126 16.23 1.92 -10.91
N LEU A 127 17.50 1.48 -10.93
CA LEU A 127 18.63 2.16 -10.28
C LEU A 127 19.26 3.28 -11.13
N LYS A 128 18.84 3.44 -12.38
CA LYS A 128 19.29 4.55 -13.25
C LYS A 128 18.65 5.86 -12.79
#